data_e69fa94accfa501151198729fd2cbea1
#
_entry.id   e69fa94accfa501151198729fd2cbea1
#
_cell.length_a   1.000
_cell.length_b   1.000
_cell.length_c   1.000
_cell.angle_alpha   90.00
_cell.angle_beta   90.00
_cell.angle_gamma   90.00
#
_symmetry.space_group_name_H-M   'P 1'
#
loop_
_entity.id
_entity.type
_entity.pdbx_description
1 polymer ?
#
loop_
_entity_poly.entity_id
_entity_poly.type
_entity_poly.pdbx_seq_one_letter_code
_entity_poly.pdbx_strand_id
1 'polypeptide(L)'
;MASSTTPEPSKPPRVYVDARIKDRDKTNVPMTTVVGFVVKGRQELDTATILEAIQSDEAELNAVHFAIQQLKDKLTEFTIICDHDSVVSIINRGSEKAARRRPILSKILSEKKAYLGIKFEGLEKNPAHTFLKKWLKEHAIPK
;
A
#
# COMPACT_ATOMS: atom_id res chain seq x y z
N MET A 1 17.33 -8.28 -32.43
CA MET A 1 16.87 -8.41 -31.87
C MET A 1 16.76 -8.62 -30.91
N ALA A 2 16.84 -8.87 -30.76
CA ALA A 2 16.58 -9.28 -29.69
C ALA A 2 15.89 -8.65 -28.93
N SER A 3 15.73 -7.92 -29.09
CA SER A 3 14.92 -7.20 -28.59
C SER A 3 13.68 -7.56 -28.28
N SER A 4 13.22 -8.21 -28.96
CA SER A 4 11.87 -8.62 -28.84
C SER A 4 11.60 -9.36 -27.59
N THR A 5 12.57 -9.85 -26.93
CA THR A 5 12.37 -10.55 -25.69
C THR A 5 12.48 -9.66 -24.48
N THR A 6 12.76 -8.41 -24.69
CA THR A 6 12.86 -7.46 -23.60
C THR A 6 11.46 -7.19 -23.05
N PRO A 7 11.24 -7.37 -21.76
CA PRO A 7 9.95 -6.97 -21.18
C PRO A 7 9.69 -5.53 -21.50
N GLU A 8 8.47 -5.18 -21.72
CA GLU A 8 8.15 -3.82 -22.09
C GLU A 8 8.72 -2.86 -21.06
N PRO A 9 9.79 -2.15 -21.40
CA PRO A 9 10.42 -1.27 -20.43
C PRO A 9 9.55 -0.09 -20.06
N SER A 10 8.52 0.14 -20.82
CA SER A 10 7.60 1.23 -20.56
C SER A 10 6.57 0.92 -19.49
N LYS A 11 6.42 -0.34 -19.12
CA LYS A 11 5.44 -0.69 -18.09
C LYS A 11 6.05 -0.52 -16.70
N PRO A 12 5.53 0.40 -15.90
CA PRO A 12 6.05 0.54 -14.54
C PRO A 12 5.68 -0.67 -13.70
N PRO A 13 6.46 -0.96 -12.67
CA PRO A 13 6.10 -1.99 -11.71
C PRO A 13 4.75 -1.68 -11.06
N ARG A 14 4.02 -2.72 -10.72
CA ARG A 14 2.75 -2.62 -10.02
C ARG A 14 2.99 -2.96 -8.56
N VAL A 15 2.58 -2.07 -7.68
CA VAL A 15 2.78 -2.22 -6.23
C VAL A 15 1.42 -2.46 -5.59
N TYR A 16 1.17 -3.70 -5.19
CA TYR A 16 -0.08 -4.08 -4.53
C TYR A 16 0.07 -3.84 -3.03
N VAL A 17 -0.87 -3.14 -2.44
CA VAL A 17 -0.82 -2.79 -1.01
C VAL A 17 -1.99 -3.44 -0.27
N ASP A 18 -1.78 -3.70 1.02
CA ASP A 18 -2.84 -4.21 1.88
C ASP A 18 -2.51 -3.91 3.34
N ALA A 19 -3.54 -3.95 4.16
CA ALA A 19 -3.41 -3.79 5.60
C ALA A 19 -4.31 -4.79 6.30
N ARG A 20 -3.86 -5.29 7.44
CA ARG A 20 -4.65 -6.19 8.27
C ARG A 20 -4.66 -5.64 9.69
N ILE A 21 -5.86 -5.40 10.20
CA ILE A 21 -6.05 -4.88 11.53
C ILE A 21 -6.20 -6.05 12.50
N LYS A 22 -5.42 -6.02 13.57
CA LYS A 22 -5.54 -6.97 14.64
C LYS A 22 -6.62 -6.47 15.61
N ASP A 23 -7.36 -7.38 16.22
CA ASP A 23 -8.41 -7.04 17.19
C ASP A 23 -9.52 -6.17 16.63
N ARG A 24 -10.04 -6.57 15.48
CA ARG A 24 -11.11 -5.84 14.79
C ARG A 24 -12.37 -5.59 15.60
N ASP A 25 -12.57 -6.38 16.65
CA ASP A 25 -13.76 -6.28 17.48
C ASP A 25 -13.78 -5.05 18.35
N LYS A 26 -12.64 -4.40 18.51
CA LYS A 26 -12.55 -3.21 19.34
C LYS A 26 -12.76 -1.98 18.48
N THR A 27 -13.87 -1.30 18.73
CA THR A 27 -14.20 -0.09 18.00
C THR A 27 -13.67 1.14 18.72
N ASN A 28 -13.38 2.19 17.97
CA ASN A 28 -12.95 3.48 18.50
C ASN A 28 -11.65 3.48 19.28
N VAL A 29 -10.83 2.48 19.08
CA VAL A 29 -9.53 2.37 19.74
C VAL A 29 -8.47 2.24 18.64
N PRO A 30 -7.35 2.96 18.77
CA PRO A 30 -6.24 2.74 17.84
C PRO A 30 -5.76 1.31 17.94
N MET A 31 -5.52 0.70 16.80
CA MET A 31 -5.25 -0.73 16.71
C MET A 31 -3.88 -1.03 16.15
N THR A 32 -3.37 -2.20 16.51
CA THR A 32 -2.17 -2.75 15.87
C THR A 32 -2.56 -3.18 14.46
N THR A 33 -1.83 -2.69 13.50
CA THR A 33 -2.10 -2.93 12.08
C THR A 33 -0.85 -3.45 11.40
N VAL A 34 -1.00 -4.48 10.60
CA VAL A 34 0.10 -4.95 9.76
C VAL A 34 -0.14 -4.40 8.37
N VAL A 35 0.85 -3.71 7.83
CA VAL A 35 0.78 -3.15 6.48
C VAL A 35 1.88 -3.79 5.65
N GLY A 36 1.63 -3.92 4.36
CA GLY A 36 2.61 -4.51 3.48
C GLY A 36 2.31 -4.28 2.02
N PHE A 37 3.27 -4.65 1.19
CA PHE A 37 3.14 -4.51 -0.26
C PHE A 37 3.88 -5.63 -0.97
N VAL A 38 3.46 -5.87 -2.20
CA VAL A 38 4.12 -6.81 -3.11
C VAL A 38 4.32 -6.08 -4.42
N VAL A 39 5.55 -6.06 -4.91
CA VAL A 39 5.89 -5.46 -6.19
C VAL A 39 5.90 -6.55 -7.26
N LYS A 40 5.18 -6.32 -8.36
CA LYS A 40 5.17 -7.22 -9.50
C LYS A 40 5.65 -6.44 -10.73
N GLY A 41 6.45 -7.08 -11.54
CA GLY A 41 7.00 -6.49 -12.76
C GLY A 41 8.46 -6.84 -12.91
N ARG A 42 9.28 -5.83 -13.21
CA ARG A 42 10.71 -6.05 -13.49
C ARG A 42 11.46 -6.61 -12.28
N GLN A 43 11.02 -6.28 -11.10
CA GLN A 43 11.67 -6.69 -9.88
C GLN A 43 10.57 -7.06 -8.89
N GLU A 44 10.69 -8.21 -8.26
CA GLU A 44 9.71 -8.63 -7.27
C GLU A 44 10.28 -8.39 -5.87
N LEU A 45 9.51 -7.65 -5.10
CA LEU A 45 9.84 -7.33 -3.71
C LEU A 45 8.59 -7.47 -2.88
N ASP A 46 8.74 -7.87 -1.65
CA ASP A 46 7.64 -7.82 -0.71
C ASP A 46 8.17 -7.43 0.66
N THR A 47 7.39 -6.66 1.38
CA THR A 47 7.78 -6.15 2.69
C THR A 47 6.54 -5.89 3.52
N ALA A 48 6.63 -6.16 4.80
CA ALA A 48 5.57 -5.87 5.75
C ALA A 48 6.15 -5.32 7.04
N THR A 49 5.33 -4.59 7.78
CA THR A 49 5.70 -4.10 9.10
C THR A 49 4.47 -3.99 9.97
N ILE A 50 4.70 -3.86 11.26
CA ILE A 50 3.64 -3.68 12.24
C ILE A 50 3.61 -2.22 12.66
N LEU A 51 2.42 -1.63 12.63
CA LEU A 51 2.21 -0.26 13.08
C LEU A 51 1.30 -0.27 14.29
N GLU A 52 1.63 0.54 15.28
CA GLU A 52 0.86 0.66 16.50
C GLU A 52 -0.03 1.89 16.46
N ALA A 53 -1.13 1.85 17.22
CA ALA A 53 -2.02 2.99 17.42
C ALA A 53 -2.57 3.57 16.10
N ILE A 54 -3.01 2.69 15.19
CA ILE A 54 -3.56 3.12 13.91
C ILE A 54 -5.08 3.12 13.98
N GLN A 55 -5.71 4.19 13.51
CA GLN A 55 -7.15 4.25 13.39
C GLN A 55 -7.61 3.30 12.29
N SER A 56 -8.70 2.59 12.53
CA SER A 56 -9.15 1.55 11.61
C SER A 56 -9.45 2.08 10.20
N ASP A 57 -9.99 3.29 10.11
CA ASP A 57 -10.32 3.90 8.82
C ASP A 57 -9.10 4.45 8.08
N GLU A 58 -7.92 4.40 8.70
CA GLU A 58 -6.68 4.84 8.08
C GLU A 58 -5.72 3.69 7.78
N ALA A 59 -6.12 2.46 8.06
CA ALA A 59 -5.23 1.31 7.89
C ALA A 59 -4.70 1.19 6.46
N GLU A 60 -5.58 1.27 5.47
CA GLU A 60 -5.18 1.15 4.07
C GLU A 60 -4.35 2.34 3.60
N LEU A 61 -4.66 3.54 4.10
CA LEU A 61 -3.83 4.72 3.80
C LEU A 61 -2.42 4.52 4.34
N ASN A 62 -2.30 3.93 5.51
CA ASN A 62 -1.00 3.63 6.09
C ASN A 62 -0.23 2.60 5.25
N ALA A 63 -0.93 1.63 4.66
CA ALA A 63 -0.29 0.67 3.76
C ALA A 63 0.27 1.37 2.52
N VAL A 64 -0.49 2.29 1.94
CA VAL A 64 -0.03 3.08 0.79
C VAL A 64 1.20 3.89 1.17
N HIS A 65 1.14 4.59 2.29
CA HIS A 65 2.26 5.41 2.75
C HIS A 65 3.51 4.56 3.00
N PHE A 66 3.35 3.41 3.64
CA PHE A 66 4.46 2.51 3.89
C PHE A 66 5.12 2.08 2.59
N ALA A 67 4.33 1.69 1.59
CA ALA A 67 4.87 1.30 0.29
C ALA A 67 5.67 2.43 -0.35
N ILE A 68 5.14 3.65 -0.33
CA ILE A 68 5.83 4.80 -0.90
C ILE A 68 7.17 5.02 -0.18
N GLN A 69 7.17 5.00 1.14
CA GLN A 69 8.38 5.25 1.92
C GLN A 69 9.45 4.20 1.66
N GLN A 70 9.06 2.95 1.48
CA GLN A 70 10.00 1.88 1.23
C GLN A 70 10.55 1.88 -0.20
N LEU A 71 9.78 2.36 -1.16
CA LEU A 71 10.10 2.21 -2.57
C LEU A 71 10.62 3.46 -3.25
N LYS A 72 10.37 4.65 -2.69
CA LYS A 72 10.71 5.91 -3.37
C LYS A 72 12.19 6.04 -3.74
N ASP A 73 13.07 5.39 -3.00
CA ASP A 73 14.51 5.43 -3.29
C ASP A 73 14.99 4.21 -4.08
N LYS A 74 14.11 3.24 -4.30
CA LYS A 74 14.46 2.01 -5.00
C LYS A 74 13.87 1.94 -6.40
N LEU A 75 12.74 2.59 -6.62
CA LEU A 75 12.06 2.58 -7.90
C LEU A 75 11.81 4.02 -8.34
N THR A 76 12.12 4.31 -9.59
CA THR A 76 11.89 5.64 -10.17
C THR A 76 10.47 5.79 -10.68
N GLU A 77 9.85 4.69 -11.05
CA GLU A 77 8.49 4.69 -11.59
C GLU A 77 7.75 3.48 -11.04
N PHE A 78 6.61 3.71 -10.45
CA PHE A 78 5.74 2.61 -10.03
C PHE A 78 4.30 3.10 -9.85
N THR A 79 3.37 2.18 -10.01
CA THR A 79 1.95 2.46 -9.81
C THR A 79 1.45 1.66 -8.63
N ILE A 80 0.74 2.31 -7.73
CA ILE A 80 0.17 1.65 -6.56
C ILE A 80 -1.21 1.09 -6.93
N ILE A 81 -1.45 -0.15 -6.59
CA ILE A 81 -2.73 -0.83 -6.84
C ILE A 81 -3.38 -1.12 -5.49
N CYS A 82 -4.58 -0.65 -5.31
CA CYS A 82 -5.32 -0.82 -4.08
C CYS A 82 -6.70 -1.42 -4.39
N ASP A 83 -7.18 -2.32 -3.56
CA ASP A 83 -8.49 -2.93 -3.74
C ASP A 83 -9.58 -2.26 -2.91
N HIS A 84 -9.30 -1.07 -2.40
CA HIS A 84 -10.25 -0.25 -1.66
C HIS A 84 -10.56 1.02 -2.44
N ASP A 85 -11.71 1.07 -3.07
CA ASP A 85 -12.11 2.19 -3.92
C ASP A 85 -12.12 3.53 -3.18
N SER A 86 -12.59 3.52 -1.94
CA SER A 86 -12.65 4.74 -1.13
C SER A 86 -11.27 5.33 -0.87
N VAL A 87 -10.27 4.49 -0.68
CA VAL A 87 -8.89 4.93 -0.47
C VAL A 87 -8.33 5.56 -1.74
N VAL A 88 -8.56 4.90 -2.87
CA VAL A 88 -8.10 5.42 -4.17
C VAL A 88 -8.77 6.76 -4.46
N SER A 89 -10.06 6.87 -4.21
CA SER A 89 -10.81 8.10 -4.45
C SER A 89 -10.28 9.26 -3.62
N ILE A 90 -10.03 9.04 -2.33
CA ILE A 90 -9.59 10.13 -1.46
C ILE A 90 -8.18 10.61 -1.83
N ILE A 91 -7.31 9.71 -2.24
CA ILE A 91 -5.96 10.06 -2.67
C ILE A 91 -6.02 10.82 -4.01
N ASN A 92 -6.81 10.34 -4.95
CA ASN A 92 -6.90 10.96 -6.26
C ASN A 92 -7.55 12.34 -6.24
N ARG A 93 -8.48 12.56 -5.32
CA ARG A 93 -9.08 13.88 -5.14
C ARG A 93 -8.07 14.90 -4.63
N GLY A 94 -7.18 14.47 -3.75
CA GLY A 94 -6.16 15.34 -3.19
C GLY A 94 -6.72 16.55 -2.46
N SER A 95 -7.86 16.41 -1.80
CA SER A 95 -8.54 17.52 -1.12
C SER A 95 -7.76 18.01 0.09
N GLU A 96 -7.56 19.33 0.17
CA GLU A 96 -6.92 19.92 1.34
C GLU A 96 -7.72 19.70 2.61
N LYS A 97 -9.03 19.73 2.51
CA LYS A 97 -9.93 19.52 3.64
C LYS A 97 -9.75 18.12 4.21
N ALA A 98 -9.71 17.10 3.33
CA ALA A 98 -9.49 15.73 3.75
C ALA A 98 -8.11 15.55 4.36
N ALA A 99 -7.09 16.17 3.75
CA ALA A 99 -5.71 16.08 4.24
C ALA A 99 -5.55 16.70 5.62
N ARG A 100 -6.29 17.77 5.91
CA ARG A 100 -6.25 18.39 7.24
C ARG A 100 -6.84 17.49 8.31
N ARG A 101 -7.84 16.68 7.93
CA ARG A 101 -8.46 15.75 8.88
C ARG A 101 -7.65 14.47 9.07
N ARG A 102 -6.82 14.14 8.09
CA ARG A 102 -6.05 12.89 8.10
C ARG A 102 -4.59 13.18 7.78
N PRO A 103 -3.75 13.33 8.81
CA PRO A 103 -2.33 13.62 8.56
C PRO A 103 -1.64 12.62 7.64
N ILE A 104 -2.02 11.34 7.71
CA ILE A 104 -1.43 10.33 6.82
C ILE A 104 -1.73 10.64 5.35
N LEU A 105 -2.91 11.14 5.04
CA LEU A 105 -3.24 11.53 3.69
C LEU A 105 -2.36 12.68 3.21
N SER A 106 -2.13 13.67 4.08
CA SER A 106 -1.23 14.78 3.77
C SER A 106 0.16 14.27 3.40
N LYS A 107 0.68 13.31 4.14
CA LYS A 107 1.99 12.72 3.86
C LYS A 107 2.00 12.02 2.51
N ILE A 108 0.95 11.28 2.18
CA ILE A 108 0.84 10.59 0.88
C ILE A 108 0.83 11.62 -0.25
N LEU A 109 0.04 12.67 -0.10
CA LEU A 109 -0.09 13.69 -1.14
C LEU A 109 1.23 14.45 -1.36
N SER A 110 2.01 14.67 -0.31
CA SER A 110 3.29 15.33 -0.44
C SER A 110 4.32 14.49 -1.19
N GLU A 111 4.11 13.19 -1.29
CA GLU A 111 5.00 12.25 -1.97
C GLU A 111 4.54 11.90 -3.39
N LYS A 112 3.62 12.66 -3.94
CA LYS A 112 3.06 12.36 -5.28
C LYS A 112 4.10 12.18 -6.37
N LYS A 113 5.24 12.82 -6.24
CA LYS A 113 6.30 12.69 -7.23
C LYS A 113 7.06 11.37 -7.13
N ALA A 114 6.88 10.63 -6.04
CA ALA A 114 7.58 9.37 -5.82
C ALA A 114 6.97 8.22 -6.60
N TYR A 115 5.75 8.37 -7.06
CA TYR A 115 5.05 7.32 -7.78
C TYR A 115 4.15 7.91 -8.88
N LEU A 116 3.80 7.08 -9.85
CA LEU A 116 3.01 7.51 -11.01
C LEU A 116 1.53 7.73 -10.70
N GLY A 117 1.04 7.06 -9.68
CA GLY A 117 -0.36 7.20 -9.31
C GLY A 117 -0.86 5.98 -8.55
N ILE A 118 -2.10 6.07 -8.12
CA ILE A 118 -2.77 4.97 -7.45
C ILE A 118 -4.01 4.60 -8.25
N LYS A 119 -4.25 3.30 -8.38
CA LYS A 119 -5.41 2.77 -9.12
C LYS A 119 -6.19 1.79 -8.26
N PHE A 120 -7.49 1.80 -8.45
CA PHE A 120 -8.36 0.80 -7.85
C PHE A 120 -8.44 -0.40 -8.77
N GLU A 121 -8.25 -1.59 -8.20
CA GLU A 121 -8.57 -2.84 -8.88
C GLU A 121 -9.27 -3.72 -7.88
N GLY A 122 -10.50 -4.13 -8.21
CA GLY A 122 -11.24 -5.07 -7.39
C GLY A 122 -10.76 -6.48 -7.66
N LEU A 123 -9.69 -6.85 -6.99
CA LEU A 123 -9.02 -8.10 -7.25
C LEU A 123 -9.63 -9.24 -6.45
N GLU A 124 -9.88 -10.36 -7.09
CA GLU A 124 -10.26 -11.58 -6.38
C GLU A 124 -9.12 -11.99 -5.45
N LYS A 125 -7.89 -11.83 -5.92
CA LYS A 125 -6.72 -12.17 -5.12
C LYS A 125 -5.72 -11.04 -5.18
N ASN A 126 -5.69 -10.24 -4.13
CA ASN A 126 -4.67 -9.22 -3.98
C ASN A 126 -3.39 -9.92 -3.52
N PRO A 127 -2.29 -9.85 -4.29
CA PRO A 127 -1.03 -10.49 -3.89
C PRO A 127 -0.55 -10.05 -2.51
N ALA A 128 -0.77 -8.78 -2.16
CA ALA A 128 -0.38 -8.28 -0.85
C ALA A 128 -1.18 -8.93 0.27
N HIS A 129 -2.46 -9.21 0.04
CA HIS A 129 -3.30 -9.88 1.02
C HIS A 129 -2.77 -11.29 1.31
N THR A 130 -2.46 -12.05 0.27
CA THR A 130 -1.89 -13.38 0.39
C THR A 130 -0.55 -13.34 1.13
N PHE A 131 0.28 -12.38 0.75
CA PHE A 131 1.58 -12.18 1.39
C PHE A 131 1.43 -11.87 2.89
N LEU A 132 0.52 -10.99 3.26
CA LEU A 132 0.32 -10.63 4.66
C LEU A 132 -0.19 -11.81 5.49
N LYS A 133 -1.08 -12.63 4.93
CA LYS A 133 -1.55 -13.83 5.63
C LYS A 133 -0.39 -14.76 5.97
N LYS A 134 0.49 -14.99 5.01
CA LYS A 134 1.66 -15.83 5.20
C LYS A 134 2.62 -15.20 6.21
N TRP A 135 2.88 -13.91 6.06
CA TRP A 135 3.78 -13.17 6.93
C TRP A 135 3.33 -13.24 8.39
N LEU A 136 2.03 -13.09 8.64
CA LEU A 136 1.48 -13.16 9.99
C LEU A 136 1.68 -14.54 10.63
N LYS A 137 1.57 -15.60 9.83
CA LYS A 137 1.82 -16.96 10.34
C LYS A 137 3.28 -17.14 10.73
N GLU A 138 4.18 -16.59 9.95
CA GLU A 138 5.62 -16.71 10.16
C GLU A 138 6.13 -15.84 11.30
N HIS A 139 5.44 -14.73 11.55
CA HIS A 139 5.87 -13.74 12.53
C HIS A 139 4.92 -13.69 13.74
N ALA A 140 4.40 -14.80 14.15
CA ALA A 140 3.45 -14.94 15.25
C ALA A 140 3.41 -13.72 16.19
N ILE A 141 2.45 -12.82 15.96
CA ILE A 141 2.34 -11.61 16.75
C ILE A 141 1.62 -11.90 18.05
N PRO A 142 2.22 -11.65 19.22
CA PRO A 142 1.55 -11.88 20.49
C PRO A 142 0.30 -11.01 20.60
N LYS A 143 -0.70 -11.56 21.21
CA LYS A 143 -1.93 -10.82 21.47
C LYS A 143 -1.74 -9.83 22.61
#